data_9834d401c68b85e63fa99cdd2e753d99
#
_entry.id   9834d401c68b85e63fa99cdd2e753d99
#
_cell.length_a   1.000
_cell.length_b   1.000
_cell.length_c   1.000
_cell.angle_alpha   90.00
_cell.angle_beta   90.00
_cell.angle_gamma   90.00
#
_symmetry.space_group_name_H-M   'P 1'
#
loop_
_entity.id
_entity.type
_entity.pdbx_description
1 polymer ?
#
loop_
_entity_poly.entity_id
_entity_poly.type
_entity_poly.pdbx_seq_one_letter_code
_entity_poly.pdbx_strand_id
1 'polypeptide(L)'
;MRILALGDVVGQVAIEYLADKLWAFRSKEKIDFCVANGENATEIRGISAADAETLLGTGVDLITLGNHAFGMKDIYAYLDANENCIIRPANYPTDAPGVGYTICDVNGWRVLCINVSGRVYLDPLASPFDTVDRILEREDGRYDLSLLDIHAEATSEKLAIGRYFDGRVQVMFGTHTHVPTADEQILPHGSGYITDIGMCGPVDGILGTDADAVIHRFRTLMPTRFSVASGDVRAQGVIFDVDEGAKKVRSVRRVSF
;
A
#
# COMPACT_ATOMS: atom_id res chain seq x y z
N MET A 1 -8.58 -14.22 -10.52
CA MET A 1 -7.36 -13.79 -9.77
C MET A 1 -7.77 -13.17 -8.44
N ARG A 2 -7.16 -13.57 -7.35
CA ARG A 2 -7.39 -12.95 -6.04
C ARG A 2 -6.17 -12.15 -5.60
N ILE A 3 -6.36 -10.86 -5.45
CA ILE A 3 -5.33 -9.92 -5.02
C ILE A 3 -5.62 -9.53 -3.58
N LEU A 4 -4.65 -9.74 -2.68
CA LEU A 4 -4.68 -9.25 -1.30
C LEU A 4 -3.85 -7.96 -1.24
N ALA A 5 -4.49 -6.86 -0.84
CA ALA A 5 -3.81 -5.64 -0.46
C ALA A 5 -3.79 -5.53 1.07
N LEU A 6 -2.62 -5.49 1.67
CA LEU A 6 -2.39 -5.28 3.09
C LEU A 6 -2.07 -3.81 3.37
N GLY A 7 -2.65 -3.28 4.44
CA GLY A 7 -2.42 -1.91 4.87
C GLY A 7 -0.99 -1.64 5.34
N ASP A 8 -0.78 -0.42 5.82
CA ASP A 8 0.54 0.06 6.25
C ASP A 8 1.15 -0.86 7.31
N VAL A 9 2.31 -1.45 7.01
CA VAL A 9 3.05 -2.32 7.92
C VAL A 9 3.80 -1.46 8.92
N VAL A 10 3.48 -1.59 10.22
CA VAL A 10 4.00 -0.72 11.28
C VAL A 10 4.91 -1.49 12.22
N GLY A 11 6.21 -1.25 12.09
CA GLY A 11 7.24 -1.80 12.94
C GLY A 11 7.55 -3.29 12.68
N GLN A 12 8.64 -3.75 13.27
CA GLN A 12 9.12 -5.13 13.15
C GLN A 12 8.12 -6.17 13.68
N VAL A 13 7.35 -5.82 14.71
CA VAL A 13 6.31 -6.70 15.25
C VAL A 13 5.25 -7.07 14.20
N ALA A 14 4.97 -6.18 13.25
CA ALA A 14 4.06 -6.47 12.15
C ALA A 14 4.69 -7.42 11.12
N ILE A 15 5.98 -7.24 10.81
CA ILE A 15 6.72 -8.15 9.92
C ILE A 15 6.75 -9.57 10.53
N GLU A 16 7.07 -9.68 11.83
CA GLU A 16 7.08 -10.96 12.55
C GLU A 16 5.69 -11.62 12.56
N TYR A 17 4.64 -10.83 12.77
CA TYR A 17 3.27 -11.31 12.71
C TYR A 17 2.89 -11.84 11.32
N LEU A 18 3.25 -11.10 10.27
CA LEU A 18 3.02 -11.54 8.88
C LEU A 18 3.81 -12.81 8.55
N ALA A 19 5.05 -12.93 9.03
CA ALA A 19 5.87 -14.13 8.85
C ALA A 19 5.20 -15.39 9.43
N ASP A 20 4.52 -15.26 10.56
CA ASP A 20 3.79 -16.37 11.19
C ASP A 20 2.45 -16.70 10.49
N LYS A 21 1.73 -15.68 10.00
CA LYS A 21 0.32 -15.84 9.61
C LYS A 21 0.05 -15.81 8.11
N LEU A 22 0.81 -15.04 7.33
CA LEU A 22 0.42 -14.68 5.97
C LEU A 22 0.36 -15.87 5.02
N TRP A 23 1.32 -16.81 5.09
CA TRP A 23 1.30 -17.98 4.21
C TRP A 23 0.08 -18.87 4.43
N ALA A 24 -0.30 -19.10 5.67
CA ALA A 24 -1.50 -19.85 6.01
C ALA A 24 -2.78 -19.13 5.52
N PHE A 25 -2.82 -17.80 5.70
CA PHE A 25 -3.92 -16.97 5.24
C PHE A 25 -4.03 -16.98 3.70
N ARG A 26 -2.91 -16.77 2.99
CA ARG A 26 -2.86 -16.85 1.51
C ARG A 26 -3.39 -18.17 0.99
N SER A 27 -2.95 -19.29 1.59
CA SER A 27 -3.39 -20.63 1.21
C SER A 27 -4.90 -20.83 1.43
N LYS A 28 -5.40 -20.45 2.61
CA LYS A 28 -6.82 -20.55 2.98
C LYS A 28 -7.72 -19.73 2.03
N GLU A 29 -7.35 -18.51 1.75
CA GLU A 29 -8.10 -17.56 0.93
C GLU A 29 -7.80 -17.69 -0.56
N LYS A 30 -6.84 -18.56 -0.95
CA LYS A 30 -6.38 -18.78 -2.34
C LYS A 30 -5.93 -17.48 -3.00
N ILE A 31 -5.02 -16.77 -2.33
CA ILE A 31 -4.47 -15.51 -2.81
C ILE A 31 -3.39 -15.77 -3.86
N ASP A 32 -3.56 -15.20 -5.04
CA ASP A 32 -2.62 -15.30 -6.16
C ASP A 32 -1.50 -14.26 -6.05
N PHE A 33 -1.84 -13.04 -5.57
CA PHE A 33 -0.91 -11.93 -5.46
C PHE A 33 -1.16 -11.13 -4.17
N CYS A 34 -0.08 -10.78 -3.46
CA CYS A 34 -0.13 -10.02 -2.21
C CYS A 34 0.73 -8.76 -2.32
N VAL A 35 0.10 -7.59 -2.17
CA VAL A 35 0.78 -6.30 -2.05
C VAL A 35 0.62 -5.76 -0.64
N ALA A 36 1.66 -5.11 -0.09
CA ALA A 36 1.62 -4.47 1.22
C ALA A 36 2.30 -3.10 1.17
N ASN A 37 1.75 -2.11 1.88
CA ASN A 37 2.45 -0.86 2.08
C ASN A 37 3.48 -1.00 3.20
N GLY A 38 4.76 -0.82 2.88
CA GLY A 38 5.89 -1.03 3.79
C GLY A 38 6.51 0.25 4.36
N GLU A 39 5.95 1.43 4.12
CA GLU A 39 6.60 2.69 4.44
C GLU A 39 6.89 2.93 5.93
N ASN A 40 6.22 2.17 6.82
CA ASN A 40 6.35 2.29 8.28
C ASN A 40 6.95 1.03 8.93
N ALA A 41 7.52 0.12 8.13
CA ALA A 41 7.98 -1.19 8.57
C ALA A 41 9.21 -1.16 9.48
N THR A 42 10.10 -0.17 9.33
CA THR A 42 11.23 0.04 10.25
C THR A 42 10.87 1.11 11.27
N GLU A 43 10.73 0.72 12.52
CA GLU A 43 10.21 1.57 13.60
C GLU A 43 8.82 2.11 13.26
N ILE A 44 8.68 3.41 12.95
CA ILE A 44 7.41 4.07 12.58
C ILE A 44 7.54 4.93 11.31
N ARG A 45 8.70 4.94 10.67
CA ARG A 45 8.97 5.76 9.47
C ARG A 45 10.06 5.15 8.60
N GLY A 46 9.71 4.88 7.37
CA GLY A 46 10.61 4.28 6.39
C GLY A 46 10.66 2.75 6.50
N ILE A 47 11.38 2.16 5.58
CA ILE A 47 11.71 0.74 5.54
C ILE A 47 13.21 0.61 5.26
N SER A 48 13.92 -0.21 6.03
CA SER A 48 15.30 -0.58 5.74
C SER A 48 15.38 -1.66 4.64
N ALA A 49 16.52 -1.78 3.98
CA ALA A 49 16.73 -2.84 3.00
C ALA A 49 16.53 -4.24 3.62
N ALA A 50 17.00 -4.45 4.84
CA ALA A 50 16.85 -5.73 5.55
C ALA A 50 15.37 -6.04 5.89
N ASP A 51 14.62 -5.02 6.31
CA ASP A 51 13.19 -5.20 6.59
C ASP A 51 12.38 -5.42 5.31
N ALA A 52 12.77 -4.80 4.19
CA ALA A 52 12.14 -5.04 2.89
C ALA A 52 12.34 -6.51 2.44
N GLU A 53 13.57 -7.04 2.55
CA GLU A 53 13.83 -8.45 2.25
C GLU A 53 13.04 -9.38 3.18
N THR A 54 12.99 -9.07 4.48
CA THR A 54 12.25 -9.88 5.44
C THR A 54 10.75 -9.86 5.12
N LEU A 55 10.18 -8.69 4.84
CA LEU A 55 8.76 -8.54 4.49
C LEU A 55 8.41 -9.30 3.21
N LEU A 56 9.23 -9.24 2.17
CA LEU A 56 9.06 -10.06 0.96
C LEU A 56 9.10 -11.56 1.30
N GLY A 57 10.00 -11.98 2.20
CA GLY A 57 10.08 -13.35 2.68
C GLY A 57 8.84 -13.86 3.42
N THR A 58 7.98 -12.98 3.93
CA THR A 58 6.74 -13.36 4.61
C THR A 58 5.65 -13.87 3.67
N GLY A 59 5.82 -13.66 2.37
CA GLY A 59 4.81 -13.97 1.35
C GLY A 59 4.14 -12.70 0.76
N VAL A 60 4.69 -11.53 0.98
CA VAL A 60 4.38 -10.32 0.21
C VAL A 60 5.10 -10.40 -1.13
N ASP A 61 4.40 -10.19 -2.23
CA ASP A 61 4.97 -10.25 -3.58
C ASP A 61 5.45 -8.88 -4.07
N LEU A 62 4.82 -7.79 -3.59
CA LEU A 62 5.17 -6.41 -3.94
C LEU A 62 5.00 -5.49 -2.72
N ILE A 63 5.99 -4.65 -2.47
CA ILE A 63 5.94 -3.59 -1.47
C ILE A 63 5.65 -2.25 -2.16
N THR A 64 4.63 -1.53 -1.70
CA THR A 64 4.40 -0.12 -2.00
C THR A 64 4.88 0.75 -0.86
N LEU A 65 5.14 2.01 -1.13
CA LEU A 65 5.59 2.98 -0.15
C LEU A 65 4.69 4.23 -0.17
N GLY A 66 5.10 5.28 0.55
CA GLY A 66 4.36 6.53 0.63
C GLY A 66 5.26 7.74 0.91
N ASN A 67 4.81 8.67 1.72
CA ASN A 67 5.56 9.88 2.05
C ASN A 67 6.80 9.62 2.94
N HIS A 68 6.93 8.44 3.54
CA HIS A 68 8.13 8.03 4.25
C HIS A 68 9.06 7.11 3.42
N ALA A 69 8.87 7.03 2.10
CA ALA A 69 9.65 6.17 1.20
C ALA A 69 11.18 6.30 1.37
N PHE A 70 11.65 7.48 1.73
CA PHE A 70 13.08 7.79 1.91
C PHE A 70 13.48 8.00 3.38
N GLY A 71 12.70 7.46 4.32
CA GLY A 71 12.96 7.59 5.75
C GLY A 71 14.25 6.92 6.23
N MET A 72 14.67 5.84 5.54
CA MET A 72 15.90 5.08 5.81
C MET A 72 16.89 5.26 4.65
N LYS A 73 18.16 5.57 4.96
CA LYS A 73 19.17 5.84 3.90
C LYS A 73 19.59 4.62 3.10
N ASP A 74 19.61 3.46 3.73
CA ASP A 74 20.01 2.18 3.12
C ASP A 74 19.03 1.68 2.08
N ILE A 75 17.76 2.16 2.13
CA ILE A 75 16.73 1.80 1.14
C ILE A 75 17.03 2.36 -0.26
N TYR A 76 17.78 3.45 -0.40
CA TYR A 76 17.95 4.12 -1.69
C TYR A 76 18.57 3.21 -2.75
N ALA A 77 19.72 2.60 -2.43
CA ALA A 77 20.36 1.65 -3.34
C ALA A 77 19.54 0.37 -3.52
N TYR A 78 18.77 -0.02 -2.50
CA TYR A 78 17.88 -1.17 -2.58
C TYR A 78 16.72 -0.94 -3.54
N LEU A 79 16.12 0.26 -3.53
CA LEU A 79 15.06 0.65 -4.47
C LEU A 79 15.52 0.58 -5.92
N ASP A 80 16.74 1.07 -6.23
CA ASP A 80 17.31 1.03 -7.57
C ASP A 80 17.64 -0.41 -8.04
N ALA A 81 17.96 -1.30 -7.11
CA ALA A 81 18.32 -2.69 -7.41
C ALA A 81 17.09 -3.64 -7.51
N ASN A 82 15.94 -3.27 -6.94
CA ASN A 82 14.80 -4.15 -6.72
C ASN A 82 13.46 -3.59 -7.26
N GLU A 83 13.50 -2.91 -8.41
CA GLU A 83 12.36 -2.25 -9.05
C GLU A 83 11.16 -3.17 -9.35
N ASN A 84 11.34 -4.47 -9.31
CA ASN A 84 10.32 -5.48 -9.58
C ASN A 84 9.51 -5.91 -8.36
N CYS A 85 9.96 -5.59 -7.14
CA CYS A 85 9.29 -6.04 -5.91
C CYS A 85 9.09 -4.95 -4.84
N ILE A 86 9.63 -3.74 -5.07
CA ILE A 86 9.37 -2.58 -4.22
C ILE A 86 9.26 -1.31 -5.07
N ILE A 87 8.19 -0.54 -4.89
CA ILE A 87 7.93 0.70 -5.63
C ILE A 87 7.60 1.85 -4.67
N ARG A 88 8.10 3.04 -5.00
CA ARG A 88 7.78 4.29 -4.29
C ARG A 88 6.69 5.07 -5.02
N PRO A 89 6.11 6.15 -4.47
CA PRO A 89 5.14 6.93 -5.22
C PRO A 89 5.72 7.48 -6.53
N ALA A 90 4.99 7.26 -7.64
CA ALA A 90 5.42 7.59 -9.01
C ALA A 90 5.48 9.10 -9.28
N ASN A 91 4.77 9.88 -8.47
CA ASN A 91 4.74 11.33 -8.60
C ASN A 91 5.88 12.07 -7.87
N TYR A 92 6.85 11.35 -7.28
CA TYR A 92 8.14 11.94 -6.91
C TYR A 92 8.94 12.35 -8.16
N PRO A 93 9.92 13.27 -8.03
CA PRO A 93 10.83 13.60 -9.11
C PRO A 93 11.52 12.37 -9.74
N THR A 94 11.79 12.42 -11.01
CA THR A 94 12.41 11.30 -11.77
C THR A 94 13.80 10.91 -11.26
N ASP A 95 14.52 11.84 -10.66
CA ASP A 95 15.87 11.61 -10.12
C ASP A 95 15.87 10.98 -8.72
N ALA A 96 14.68 10.77 -8.14
CA ALA A 96 14.57 10.06 -6.87
C ALA A 96 14.83 8.55 -7.05
N PRO A 97 15.53 7.89 -6.10
CA PRO A 97 15.83 6.47 -6.18
C PRO A 97 14.60 5.59 -6.40
N GLY A 98 14.76 4.51 -7.17
CA GLY A 98 13.73 3.53 -7.46
C GLY A 98 12.67 4.01 -8.45
N VAL A 99 11.68 3.16 -8.68
CA VAL A 99 10.58 3.40 -9.63
C VAL A 99 9.24 3.54 -8.92
N GLY A 100 8.27 4.12 -9.61
CA GLY A 100 6.94 4.34 -9.06
C GLY A 100 5.87 3.36 -9.56
N TYR A 101 6.24 2.47 -10.47
CA TYR A 101 5.40 1.39 -10.97
C TYR A 101 6.25 0.26 -11.52
N THR A 102 5.66 -0.93 -11.58
CA THR A 102 6.27 -2.13 -12.17
C THR A 102 5.19 -3.02 -12.77
N ILE A 103 5.58 -3.96 -13.62
CA ILE A 103 4.66 -4.98 -14.18
C ILE A 103 5.06 -6.33 -13.60
N CYS A 104 4.18 -6.92 -12.79
CA CYS A 104 4.36 -8.22 -12.19
C CYS A 104 3.69 -9.32 -13.02
N ASP A 105 4.35 -10.46 -13.19
CA ASP A 105 3.70 -11.68 -13.71
C ASP A 105 2.99 -12.40 -12.56
N VAL A 106 1.69 -12.57 -12.71
CA VAL A 106 0.85 -13.31 -11.75
C VAL A 106 0.13 -14.44 -12.49
N ASN A 107 0.69 -15.63 -12.41
CA ASN A 107 0.13 -16.82 -13.08
C ASN A 107 -0.07 -16.63 -14.61
N GLY A 108 0.87 -15.93 -15.26
CA GLY A 108 0.83 -15.61 -16.70
C GLY A 108 0.04 -14.35 -17.06
N TRP A 109 -0.52 -13.63 -16.07
CA TRP A 109 -1.16 -12.32 -16.26
C TRP A 109 -0.20 -11.20 -15.88
N ARG A 110 -0.04 -10.22 -16.76
CA ARG A 110 0.79 -9.04 -16.52
C ARG A 110 -0.02 -7.99 -15.76
N VAL A 111 0.33 -7.77 -14.51
CA VAL A 111 -0.34 -6.80 -13.62
C VAL A 111 0.52 -5.56 -13.50
N LEU A 112 0.05 -4.43 -14.02
CA LEU A 112 0.67 -3.12 -13.84
C LEU A 112 0.34 -2.60 -12.44
N CYS A 113 1.33 -2.54 -11.57
CA CYS A 113 1.22 -2.05 -10.21
C CYS A 113 1.77 -0.63 -10.12
N ILE A 114 0.96 0.30 -9.67
CA ILE A 114 1.29 1.73 -9.57
C ILE A 114 1.11 2.17 -8.12
N ASN A 115 2.02 3.01 -7.62
CA ASN A 115 1.87 3.69 -6.34
C ASN A 115 1.92 5.22 -6.57
N VAL A 116 1.03 5.96 -5.92
CA VAL A 116 1.04 7.43 -5.95
C VAL A 116 0.83 8.01 -4.56
N SER A 117 1.46 9.16 -4.29
CA SER A 117 1.18 9.96 -3.09
C SER A 117 0.15 11.04 -3.40
N GLY A 118 -0.75 11.30 -2.45
CA GLY A 118 -1.59 12.48 -2.45
C GLY A 118 -0.77 13.76 -2.27
N ARG A 119 -1.44 14.91 -2.37
CA ARG A 119 -0.86 16.25 -2.22
C ARG A 119 -1.53 17.06 -1.12
N VAL A 120 -2.76 16.70 -0.77
CA VAL A 120 -3.52 17.40 0.27
C VAL A 120 -2.96 17.03 1.64
N TYR A 121 -2.41 18.01 2.34
CA TYR A 121 -1.68 17.89 3.63
C TYR A 121 -0.39 17.05 3.56
N LEU A 122 0.11 16.75 2.37
CA LEU A 122 1.38 16.07 2.11
C LEU A 122 2.31 16.96 1.26
N ASP A 123 3.47 16.43 0.89
CA ASP A 123 4.44 17.15 0.06
C ASP A 123 3.84 17.56 -1.30
N PRO A 124 4.22 18.73 -1.86
CA PRO A 124 3.69 19.23 -3.11
C PRO A 124 4.30 18.53 -4.33
N LEU A 125 4.09 17.22 -4.43
CA LEU A 125 4.58 16.40 -5.54
C LEU A 125 3.83 16.69 -6.84
N ALA A 126 4.22 16.04 -7.95
CA ALA A 126 3.47 16.11 -9.21
C ALA A 126 2.02 15.60 -9.02
N SER A 127 1.11 16.01 -9.91
CA SER A 127 -0.28 15.57 -9.87
C SER A 127 -0.38 14.04 -9.96
N PRO A 128 -1.03 13.36 -9.00
CA PRO A 128 -1.23 11.91 -9.10
C PRO A 128 -2.09 11.53 -10.31
N PHE A 129 -3.04 12.37 -10.72
CA PHE A 129 -3.86 12.16 -11.91
C PHE A 129 -3.01 12.11 -13.18
N ASP A 130 -2.24 13.18 -13.44
CA ASP A 130 -1.42 13.27 -14.63
C ASP A 130 -0.29 12.22 -14.64
N THR A 131 0.16 11.80 -13.45
CA THR A 131 1.19 10.77 -13.33
C THR A 131 0.66 9.41 -13.73
N VAL A 132 -0.52 9.02 -13.21
CA VAL A 132 -1.15 7.74 -13.57
C VAL A 132 -1.57 7.74 -15.04
N ASP A 133 -2.14 8.83 -15.55
CA ASP A 133 -2.49 8.96 -16.97
C ASP A 133 -1.28 8.66 -17.90
N ARG A 134 -0.13 9.30 -17.63
CA ARG A 134 1.11 9.07 -18.40
C ARG A 134 1.62 7.64 -18.29
N ILE A 135 1.48 7.00 -17.14
CA ILE A 135 1.90 5.59 -16.95
C ILE A 135 1.00 4.68 -17.77
N LEU A 136 -0.33 4.84 -17.68
CA LEU A 136 -1.28 4.03 -18.43
C LEU A 136 -1.08 4.17 -19.95
N GLU A 137 -0.83 5.40 -20.45
CA GLU A 137 -0.52 5.65 -21.86
C GLU A 137 0.80 5.01 -22.28
N ARG A 138 1.85 5.17 -21.48
CA ARG A 138 3.20 4.64 -21.79
C ARG A 138 3.23 3.11 -21.83
N GLU A 139 2.47 2.46 -20.95
CA GLU A 139 2.48 1.00 -20.79
C GLU A 139 1.31 0.32 -21.56
N ASP A 140 0.56 1.08 -22.37
CA ASP A 140 -0.57 0.53 -23.12
C ASP A 140 -0.16 -0.69 -23.98
N GLY A 141 -0.95 -1.75 -23.91
CA GLY A 141 -0.69 -3.04 -24.56
C GLY A 141 0.38 -3.91 -23.86
N ARG A 142 1.07 -3.44 -22.82
CA ARG A 142 2.12 -4.17 -22.12
C ARG A 142 1.60 -4.88 -20.86
N TYR A 143 0.40 -4.60 -20.42
CA TYR A 143 -0.24 -5.21 -19.24
C TYR A 143 -1.66 -5.69 -19.55
N ASP A 144 -2.15 -6.56 -18.71
CA ASP A 144 -3.49 -7.17 -18.84
C ASP A 144 -4.46 -6.59 -17.79
N LEU A 145 -3.97 -6.36 -16.57
CA LEU A 145 -4.69 -5.78 -15.42
C LEU A 145 -3.85 -4.69 -14.78
N SER A 146 -4.49 -3.81 -14.01
CA SER A 146 -3.78 -2.76 -13.27
C SER A 146 -4.28 -2.61 -11.83
N LEU A 147 -3.34 -2.21 -10.96
CA LEU A 147 -3.53 -1.97 -9.53
C LEU A 147 -2.93 -0.61 -9.18
N LEU A 148 -3.62 0.17 -8.34
CA LEU A 148 -3.18 1.48 -7.88
C LEU A 148 -3.31 1.58 -6.36
N ASP A 149 -2.17 1.76 -5.67
CA ASP A 149 -2.11 2.21 -4.28
C ASP A 149 -2.11 3.74 -4.23
N ILE A 150 -3.11 4.31 -3.55
CA ILE A 150 -3.31 5.75 -3.38
C ILE A 150 -2.92 6.12 -1.95
N HIS A 151 -1.64 6.41 -1.74
CA HIS A 151 -1.12 6.78 -0.43
C HIS A 151 -1.40 8.25 -0.14
N ALA A 152 -2.52 8.57 0.53
CA ALA A 152 -2.98 9.94 0.71
C ALA A 152 -3.72 10.16 2.04
N GLU A 153 -3.56 11.37 2.61
CA GLU A 153 -4.25 11.79 3.84
C GLU A 153 -5.73 12.05 3.59
N ALA A 154 -6.06 12.83 2.54
CA ALA A 154 -7.41 13.33 2.35
C ALA A 154 -8.35 12.31 1.69
N THR A 155 -9.42 11.95 2.38
CA THR A 155 -10.50 11.08 1.87
C THR A 155 -11.05 11.57 0.51
N SER A 156 -11.26 12.89 0.36
CA SER A 156 -11.77 13.48 -0.87
C SER A 156 -10.81 13.32 -2.06
N GLU A 157 -9.50 13.37 -1.83
CA GLU A 157 -8.49 13.16 -2.85
C GLU A 157 -8.49 11.69 -3.31
N LYS A 158 -8.53 10.73 -2.36
CA LYS A 158 -8.63 9.29 -2.66
C LYS A 158 -9.88 8.98 -3.48
N LEU A 159 -11.04 9.49 -3.05
CA LEU A 159 -12.31 9.31 -3.78
C LEU A 159 -12.26 9.92 -5.19
N ALA A 160 -11.69 11.11 -5.34
CA ALA A 160 -11.57 11.76 -6.64
C ALA A 160 -10.70 10.93 -7.60
N ILE A 161 -9.55 10.41 -7.14
CA ILE A 161 -8.66 9.54 -7.91
C ILE A 161 -9.41 8.25 -8.29
N GLY A 162 -10.07 7.60 -7.33
CA GLY A 162 -10.84 6.39 -7.58
C GLY A 162 -11.93 6.58 -8.65
N ARG A 163 -12.69 7.68 -8.57
CA ARG A 163 -13.73 8.00 -9.57
C ARG A 163 -13.16 8.34 -10.94
N TYR A 164 -12.03 9.03 -10.98
CA TYR A 164 -11.39 9.43 -12.24
C TYR A 164 -10.84 8.23 -13.01
N PHE A 165 -10.30 7.21 -12.31
CA PHE A 165 -9.73 6.02 -12.94
C PHE A 165 -10.69 4.83 -13.01
N ASP A 166 -11.95 4.98 -12.62
CA ASP A 166 -12.95 3.92 -12.72
C ASP A 166 -13.11 3.39 -14.15
N GLY A 167 -12.93 2.08 -14.33
CA GLY A 167 -12.93 1.38 -15.60
C GLY A 167 -11.57 1.40 -16.33
N ARG A 168 -10.62 2.22 -15.89
CA ARG A 168 -9.25 2.33 -16.46
C ARG A 168 -8.22 1.59 -15.62
N VAL A 169 -8.42 1.56 -14.31
CA VAL A 169 -7.63 0.77 -13.34
C VAL A 169 -8.57 -0.20 -12.64
N GLN A 170 -8.22 -1.49 -12.61
CA GLN A 170 -9.11 -2.52 -12.08
C GLN A 170 -9.18 -2.53 -10.56
N VAL A 171 -8.04 -2.43 -9.87
CA VAL A 171 -7.96 -2.51 -8.42
C VAL A 171 -7.39 -1.20 -7.87
N MET A 172 -8.14 -0.53 -7.01
CA MET A 172 -7.72 0.73 -6.39
C MET A 172 -7.99 0.69 -4.88
N PHE A 173 -7.01 1.05 -4.11
CA PHE A 173 -7.14 1.15 -2.65
C PHE A 173 -6.30 2.30 -2.10
N GLY A 174 -6.74 2.85 -0.98
CA GLY A 174 -5.99 3.87 -0.26
C GLY A 174 -5.23 3.31 0.93
N THR A 175 -4.14 3.98 1.28
CA THR A 175 -3.26 3.75 2.44
C THR A 175 -3.00 5.06 3.16
N HIS A 176 -2.16 5.11 4.18
CA HIS A 176 -1.69 6.25 4.96
C HIS A 176 -2.42 6.48 6.29
N THR A 177 -3.75 6.44 6.33
CA THR A 177 -4.46 6.84 7.56
C THR A 177 -4.50 5.75 8.63
N HIS A 178 -4.08 4.54 8.30
CA HIS A 178 -4.02 3.36 9.19
C HIS A 178 -5.37 2.89 9.72
N VAL A 179 -6.48 3.56 9.37
CA VAL A 179 -7.83 3.22 9.84
C VAL A 179 -8.66 2.74 8.64
N PRO A 180 -9.08 1.46 8.63
CA PRO A 180 -9.82 0.93 7.50
C PRO A 180 -11.20 1.58 7.39
N THR A 181 -11.53 2.05 6.19
CA THR A 181 -12.87 2.59 5.90
C THR A 181 -13.86 1.48 5.58
N ALA A 182 -15.15 1.79 5.62
CA ALA A 182 -16.24 0.84 5.39
C ALA A 182 -16.96 1.10 4.06
N ASP A 183 -16.20 1.53 3.04
CA ASP A 183 -16.72 1.96 1.75
C ASP A 183 -16.23 1.07 0.58
N GLU A 184 -15.81 -0.17 0.91
CA GLU A 184 -15.46 -1.15 -0.10
C GLU A 184 -16.59 -1.34 -1.12
N GLN A 185 -16.28 -1.17 -2.40
CA GLN A 185 -17.28 -1.17 -3.46
C GLN A 185 -16.71 -1.56 -4.82
N ILE A 186 -17.59 -1.95 -5.72
CA ILE A 186 -17.33 -1.98 -7.15
C ILE A 186 -17.89 -0.69 -7.73
N LEU A 187 -17.04 0.09 -8.39
CA LEU A 187 -17.42 1.34 -9.04
C LEU A 187 -18.25 1.09 -10.32
N PRO A 188 -18.97 2.09 -10.83
CA PRO A 188 -19.90 1.91 -11.96
C PRO A 188 -19.31 1.29 -13.23
N HIS A 189 -18.01 1.51 -13.51
CA HIS A 189 -17.35 0.95 -14.69
C HIS A 189 -16.60 -0.36 -14.40
N GLY A 190 -16.69 -0.88 -13.16
CA GLY A 190 -16.22 -2.21 -12.80
C GLY A 190 -14.88 -2.27 -12.05
N SER A 191 -14.33 -1.15 -11.66
CA SER A 191 -13.15 -1.10 -10.77
C SER A 191 -13.54 -1.43 -9.33
N GLY A 192 -12.70 -2.19 -8.62
CA GLY A 192 -12.80 -2.35 -7.17
C GLY A 192 -12.12 -1.19 -6.46
N TYR A 193 -12.76 -0.65 -5.42
CA TYR A 193 -12.27 0.51 -4.68
C TYR A 193 -12.55 0.42 -3.18
N ILE A 194 -11.63 0.94 -2.40
CA ILE A 194 -11.81 1.28 -0.97
C ILE A 194 -10.93 2.48 -0.63
N THR A 195 -11.44 3.39 0.20
CA THR A 195 -10.74 4.63 0.58
C THR A 195 -9.49 4.39 1.43
N ASP A 196 -9.54 3.47 2.40
CA ASP A 196 -8.35 3.07 3.17
C ASP A 196 -8.46 1.63 3.64
N ILE A 197 -7.35 0.89 3.55
CA ILE A 197 -7.30 -0.54 3.90
C ILE A 197 -6.79 -0.83 5.31
N GLY A 198 -6.48 0.22 6.08
CA GLY A 198 -6.00 0.10 7.45
C GLY A 198 -4.50 -0.14 7.56
N MET A 199 -4.07 -0.85 8.59
CA MET A 199 -2.67 -1.16 8.86
C MET A 199 -2.46 -2.61 9.27
N CYS A 200 -1.23 -3.08 9.15
CA CYS A 200 -0.72 -4.27 9.82
C CYS A 200 0.18 -3.81 10.98
N GLY A 201 -0.26 -4.01 12.21
CA GLY A 201 0.48 -3.50 13.36
C GLY A 201 -0.27 -3.61 14.68
N PRO A 202 0.31 -3.04 15.76
CA PRO A 202 -0.30 -3.06 17.09
C PRO A 202 -1.62 -2.28 17.13
N VAL A 203 -2.68 -2.92 17.63
CA VAL A 203 -4.04 -2.33 17.70
C VAL A 203 -4.32 -1.57 18.98
N ASP A 204 -3.53 -1.78 20.03
CA ASP A 204 -3.71 -1.12 21.34
C ASP A 204 -3.09 0.29 21.38
N GLY A 205 -2.43 0.71 20.30
CA GLY A 205 -1.87 2.04 20.14
C GLY A 205 -2.77 3.02 19.40
N ILE A 206 -2.21 4.18 19.05
CA ILE A 206 -2.82 5.15 18.14
C ILE A 206 -2.07 5.08 16.81
N LEU A 207 -2.72 4.54 15.78
CA LEU A 207 -2.12 4.30 14.46
C LEU A 207 -0.83 3.45 14.53
N GLY A 208 -0.80 2.45 15.44
CA GLY A 208 0.37 1.60 15.68
C GLY A 208 1.45 2.22 16.58
N THR A 209 1.27 3.46 17.04
CA THR A 209 2.20 4.20 17.91
C THR A 209 1.74 4.15 19.36
N ASP A 210 2.69 4.19 20.30
CA ASP A 210 2.41 4.26 21.74
C ASP A 210 1.39 5.36 22.08
N ALA A 211 0.29 4.98 22.74
CA ALA A 211 -0.84 5.86 22.97
C ALA A 211 -0.50 7.00 23.92
N ASP A 212 0.29 6.76 24.99
CA ASP A 212 0.63 7.77 25.96
C ASP A 212 1.52 8.87 25.35
N ALA A 213 2.46 8.48 24.48
CA ALA A 213 3.30 9.41 23.74
C ALA A 213 2.47 10.31 22.79
N VAL A 214 1.51 9.74 22.07
CA VAL A 214 0.62 10.48 21.16
C VAL A 214 -0.29 11.42 21.95
N ILE A 215 -0.93 10.93 23.02
CA ILE A 215 -1.79 11.75 23.89
C ILE A 215 -1.01 12.90 24.52
N HIS A 216 0.20 12.62 25.02
CA HIS A 216 1.08 13.67 25.57
C HIS A 216 1.35 14.75 24.53
N ARG A 217 1.72 14.37 23.29
CA ARG A 217 1.97 15.31 22.20
C ARG A 217 0.75 16.18 21.90
N PHE A 218 -0.43 15.59 21.79
CA PHE A 218 -1.66 16.35 21.50
C PHE A 218 -2.07 17.29 22.63
N ARG A 219 -1.87 16.88 23.88
CA ARG A 219 -2.26 17.68 25.05
C ARG A 219 -1.31 18.83 25.32
N THR A 220 -0.02 18.67 25.03
CA THR A 220 1.02 19.62 25.45
C THR A 220 1.67 20.36 24.29
N LEU A 221 1.56 19.86 23.06
CA LEU A 221 2.28 20.31 21.86
C LEU A 221 3.81 20.22 22.00
N MET A 222 4.33 19.57 23.06
CA MET A 222 5.75 19.40 23.28
C MET A 222 6.34 18.33 22.36
N PRO A 223 7.60 18.49 21.87
CA PRO A 223 8.28 17.46 21.12
C PRO A 223 8.26 16.13 21.90
N THR A 224 7.80 15.05 21.25
CA THR A 224 7.68 13.73 21.85
C THR A 224 8.26 12.72 20.89
N ARG A 225 9.10 11.82 21.41
CA ARG A 225 9.59 10.69 20.63
C ARG A 225 8.48 9.64 20.57
N PHE A 226 8.12 9.24 19.34
CA PHE A 226 7.20 8.16 19.11
C PHE A 226 7.93 6.82 19.02
N SER A 227 7.26 5.76 19.47
CA SER A 227 7.68 4.37 19.34
C SER A 227 6.51 3.51 18.92
N VAL A 228 6.79 2.35 18.36
CA VAL A 228 5.77 1.35 18.05
C VAL A 228 5.08 0.93 19.35
N ALA A 229 3.76 0.80 19.33
CA ALA A 229 2.99 0.34 20.47
C ALA A 229 3.31 -1.14 20.79
N SER A 230 3.10 -1.52 22.05
CA SER A 230 3.07 -2.92 22.47
C SER A 230 1.62 -3.45 22.44
N GLY A 231 1.44 -4.76 22.53
CA GLY A 231 0.13 -5.40 22.64
C GLY A 231 -0.22 -6.25 21.42
N ASP A 232 -1.52 -6.47 21.22
CA ASP A 232 -2.03 -7.32 20.14
C ASP A 232 -1.71 -6.74 18.76
N VAL A 233 -1.30 -7.61 17.84
CA VAL A 233 -1.01 -7.23 16.44
C VAL A 233 -2.09 -7.84 15.54
N ARG A 234 -2.51 -7.06 14.55
CA ARG A 234 -3.44 -7.52 13.51
C ARG A 234 -2.94 -7.11 12.13
N ALA A 235 -3.21 -7.96 11.15
CA ALA A 235 -3.07 -7.62 9.75
C ALA A 235 -4.44 -7.24 9.19
N GLN A 236 -4.58 -5.99 8.73
CA GLN A 236 -5.77 -5.50 8.04
C GLN A 236 -5.49 -5.34 6.56
N GLY A 237 -6.50 -5.53 5.74
CA GLY A 237 -6.38 -5.41 4.30
C GLY A 237 -7.68 -5.71 3.57
N VAL A 238 -7.57 -5.86 2.26
CA VAL A 238 -8.72 -6.10 1.37
C VAL A 238 -8.37 -7.16 0.34
N ILE A 239 -9.29 -8.09 0.10
CA ILE A 239 -9.21 -9.03 -1.01
C ILE A 239 -10.09 -8.52 -2.17
N PHE A 240 -9.47 -8.40 -3.34
CA PHE A 240 -10.14 -8.14 -4.60
C PHE A 240 -10.21 -9.45 -5.41
N ASP A 241 -11.43 -9.89 -5.76
CA ASP A 241 -11.62 -11.00 -6.69
C ASP A 241 -11.81 -10.42 -8.10
N VAL A 242 -10.86 -10.65 -8.97
CA VAL A 242 -10.81 -10.07 -10.31
C VAL A 242 -11.19 -11.11 -11.35
N ASP A 243 -12.10 -10.77 -12.26
CA ASP A 243 -12.35 -11.50 -13.49
C ASP A 243 -11.33 -11.06 -14.55
N GLU A 244 -10.34 -11.89 -14.79
CA GLU A 244 -9.24 -11.58 -15.71
C GLU A 244 -9.75 -11.44 -17.16
N GLY A 245 -10.68 -12.29 -17.57
CA GLY A 245 -11.24 -12.27 -18.92
C GLY A 245 -12.09 -11.03 -19.18
N ALA A 246 -12.91 -10.61 -18.21
CA ALA A 246 -13.73 -9.42 -18.29
C ALA A 246 -12.96 -8.14 -17.91
N LYS A 247 -11.77 -8.27 -17.32
CA LYS A 247 -10.97 -7.18 -16.75
C LYS A 247 -11.78 -6.30 -15.76
N LYS A 248 -12.54 -6.95 -14.89
CA LYS A 248 -13.42 -6.31 -13.90
C LYS A 248 -13.31 -6.99 -12.54
N VAL A 249 -13.56 -6.23 -11.49
CA VAL A 249 -13.63 -6.78 -10.14
C VAL A 249 -15.02 -7.37 -9.89
N ARG A 250 -15.06 -8.58 -9.35
CA ARG A 250 -16.29 -9.30 -8.96
C ARG A 250 -16.70 -9.03 -7.53
N SER A 251 -15.72 -8.85 -6.63
CA SER A 251 -15.97 -8.54 -5.24
C SER A 251 -14.79 -7.81 -4.60
N VAL A 252 -15.11 -6.99 -3.60
CA VAL A 252 -14.17 -6.31 -2.71
C VAL A 252 -14.55 -6.68 -1.29
N ARG A 253 -13.62 -7.21 -0.51
CA ARG A 253 -13.91 -7.70 0.84
C ARG A 253 -12.79 -7.35 1.81
N ARG A 254 -13.11 -6.59 2.85
CA ARG A 254 -12.17 -6.32 3.94
C ARG A 254 -11.83 -7.60 4.69
N VAL A 255 -10.59 -7.70 5.14
CA VAL A 255 -10.08 -8.80 5.97
C VAL A 255 -9.31 -8.26 7.16
N SER A 256 -9.35 -9.04 8.24
CA SER A 256 -8.52 -8.83 9.42
C SER A 256 -8.18 -10.20 9.99
N PHE A 257 -6.92 -10.47 10.24
CA PHE A 257 -6.43 -11.73 10.80
C PHE A 257 -5.23 -11.49 11.70
#